data_7bfc10e23763afd5bb5c02c0a0ed2edb
#
_entry.id   7bfc10e23763afd5bb5c02c0a0ed2edb
#
_cell.length_a   1.000
_cell.length_b   1.000
_cell.length_c   1.000
_cell.angle_alpha   90.00
_cell.angle_beta   90.00
_cell.angle_gamma   90.00
#
_symmetry.space_group_name_H-M   'P 1'
#
loop_
_entity.id
_entity.type
_entity.pdbx_description
1 polymer ?
#
loop_
_entity_poly.entity_id
_entity_poly.type
_entity_poly.pdbx_seq_one_letter_code
_entity_poly.pdbx_strand_id
1 'polypeptide(L)'
;MPRGRFILKWTKYYLLLAGGLVVILIALSSRIDVGDDPAVWQRRFEGFSLLVLLGTGALAWLVWWPVSRRLAQMQAIVEEYGHGRFERRMPAGDPTELGALSADLNWMAQQLHCRDIVEADRQRQQQTVLAGMLEGMLAIDHDGCVISLNRAAREMLQLNELPVEGRLVTELVRHPKLLHFIRGALAGDALSDQVLTFNGHAERRVEVTYTPLSTGTGESLGALIMLNDITRMQQLEHIRRDFVANVSHELKTPITSIKGFMETLLDGALNEPAEARRFVEIIARQADRLDAIIEDLLMLSRIEQEADRHELALEAVSVRNAIQGAVQAVEPRAVHAGTKLAWDCPPTLRVKANLPLLEQALVNLLDNAVKYGARNGKVIVMASAQERTVAIAVHDDGPGIPPEHHARLFERFYRVDKSRSRKLGGTGLGLAIVKHIAQAHGGEIAVDSKPGQGATFTLKLPAAGHS
;
A
#
# COMPACT_ATOMS: atom_id res chain seq x y z
N MET A 1 27.08 -52.46 -5.30
CA MET A 1 27.54 -53.81 -4.95
C MET A 1 28.20 -53.80 -3.61
N PRO A 2 27.61 -54.39 -2.60
CA PRO A 2 27.96 -55.70 -2.04
C PRO A 2 26.73 -56.39 -1.40
N ARG A 3 25.99 -57.14 -2.20
CA ARG A 3 24.76 -57.84 -1.76
C ARG A 3 24.98 -59.16 -0.99
N GLY A 4 26.13 -59.43 -0.48
CA GLY A 4 26.42 -60.73 0.14
C GLY A 4 27.06 -60.74 1.55
N ARG A 5 27.39 -59.57 2.09
CA ARG A 5 28.21 -59.53 3.31
C ARG A 5 27.46 -59.88 4.62
N PHE A 6 26.14 -59.56 4.70
CA PHE A 6 25.37 -59.88 5.92
C PHE A 6 25.05 -61.40 5.96
N ILE A 7 24.48 -61.92 4.89
CA ILE A 7 24.18 -63.39 4.79
C ILE A 7 25.47 -64.20 4.93
N LEU A 8 26.57 -63.76 4.29
CA LEU A 8 27.86 -64.46 4.34
C LEU A 8 28.49 -64.41 5.73
N LYS A 9 28.38 -63.34 6.48
CA LYS A 9 28.87 -63.24 7.88
C LYS A 9 28.08 -64.14 8.81
N TRP A 10 26.78 -64.13 8.75
CA TRP A 10 25.92 -64.93 9.62
C TRP A 10 25.90 -66.41 9.24
N THR A 11 26.00 -66.77 7.96
CA THR A 11 26.22 -68.13 7.52
C THR A 11 27.57 -68.70 7.99
N LYS A 12 28.63 -67.85 8.00
CA LYS A 12 29.92 -68.27 8.60
C LYS A 12 29.81 -68.54 10.10
N TYR A 13 29.14 -67.66 10.87
CA TYR A 13 28.93 -67.91 12.28
C TYR A 13 28.03 -69.12 12.55
N TYR A 14 27.00 -69.31 11.76
CA TYR A 14 26.13 -70.49 11.85
C TYR A 14 26.89 -71.78 11.50
N LEU A 15 27.68 -71.77 10.46
CA LEU A 15 28.55 -72.94 10.06
C LEU A 15 29.66 -73.24 11.12
N LEU A 16 30.26 -72.19 11.71
CA LEU A 16 31.24 -72.37 12.80
C LEU A 16 30.58 -72.94 14.06
N LEU A 17 29.42 -72.49 14.42
CA LEU A 17 28.68 -73.02 15.59
C LEU A 17 28.12 -74.42 15.32
N ALA A 18 27.54 -74.65 14.16
CA ALA A 18 27.10 -76.00 13.77
C ALA A 18 28.26 -76.97 13.65
N GLY A 19 29.39 -76.52 13.09
CA GLY A 19 30.66 -77.31 13.05
C GLY A 19 31.20 -77.57 14.45
N GLY A 20 31.22 -76.60 15.35
CA GLY A 20 31.61 -76.76 16.75
C GLY A 20 30.71 -77.74 17.51
N LEU A 21 29.40 -77.68 17.24
CA LEU A 21 28.45 -78.62 17.81
C LEU A 21 28.65 -80.03 17.31
N VAL A 22 28.95 -80.22 16.02
CA VAL A 22 29.29 -81.52 15.41
C VAL A 22 30.59 -82.06 15.97
N VAL A 23 31.60 -81.22 16.18
CA VAL A 23 32.87 -81.60 16.85
C VAL A 23 32.66 -82.04 18.28
N ILE A 24 31.83 -81.34 19.03
CA ILE A 24 31.44 -81.70 20.39
C ILE A 24 30.67 -83.03 20.39
N LEU A 25 29.79 -83.26 19.42
CA LEU A 25 29.11 -84.53 19.19
C LEU A 25 30.04 -85.68 18.95
N ILE A 26 31.02 -85.51 18.04
CA ILE A 26 32.04 -86.53 17.73
C ILE A 26 32.95 -86.79 18.95
N ALA A 27 33.36 -85.78 19.68
CA ALA A 27 34.19 -85.91 20.87
C ALA A 27 33.42 -86.56 22.03
N LEU A 28 32.15 -86.37 22.17
CA LEU A 28 31.31 -87.09 23.11
C LEU A 28 31.04 -88.52 22.71
N SER A 29 30.82 -88.76 21.42
CA SER A 29 30.64 -90.14 20.90
C SER A 29 31.90 -90.97 21.02
N SER A 30 33.12 -90.38 20.91
CA SER A 30 34.42 -91.13 21.04
C SER A 30 34.82 -91.45 22.50
N ARG A 31 34.15 -90.88 23.48
CA ARG A 31 34.38 -91.16 24.92
C ARG A 31 33.37 -92.17 25.48
N ILE A 32 32.54 -92.74 24.68
CA ILE A 32 31.52 -93.69 25.12
C ILE A 32 32.09 -95.08 25.01
N ASP A 33 32.38 -95.74 26.19
CA ASP A 33 32.84 -97.10 26.24
C ASP A 33 31.69 -98.08 25.93
N VAL A 34 31.93 -99.08 25.09
CA VAL A 34 30.89 -99.93 24.45
C VAL A 34 30.34 -101.01 25.40
N GLY A 35 30.38 -100.79 26.73
CA GLY A 35 29.89 -101.65 27.77
C GLY A 35 28.54 -101.37 28.40
N ASP A 36 27.87 -100.27 28.04
CA ASP A 36 26.62 -99.81 28.71
C ASP A 36 25.35 -100.43 28.10
N ASP A 37 24.35 -100.69 28.96
CA ASP A 37 23.04 -101.19 28.69
C ASP A 37 22.31 -100.28 27.60
N PRO A 38 21.68 -100.89 26.56
CA PRO A 38 20.97 -100.14 25.46
C PRO A 38 19.99 -99.08 25.94
N ALA A 39 19.35 -99.30 27.15
CA ALA A 39 18.43 -98.36 27.69
C ALA A 39 19.08 -97.09 28.24
N VAL A 40 20.32 -97.15 28.69
CA VAL A 40 21.13 -95.99 29.14
C VAL A 40 21.60 -95.17 27.94
N TRP A 41 21.89 -95.81 26.83
CA TRP A 41 22.26 -95.21 25.58
C TRP A 41 21.11 -94.37 25.00
N GLN A 42 19.94 -94.95 24.99
CA GLN A 42 18.75 -94.27 24.42
C GLN A 42 18.42 -92.98 25.23
N ARG A 43 18.45 -93.01 26.59
CA ARG A 43 18.20 -91.85 27.44
C ARG A 43 19.29 -90.76 27.27
N ARG A 44 20.53 -91.11 27.08
CA ARG A 44 21.64 -90.15 26.83
C ARG A 44 21.48 -89.50 25.46
N PHE A 45 21.10 -90.28 24.45
CA PHE A 45 20.87 -89.79 23.09
C PHE A 45 19.65 -88.88 23.04
N GLU A 46 18.57 -89.20 23.72
CA GLU A 46 17.41 -88.35 23.84
C GLU A 46 17.72 -87.02 24.56
N GLY A 47 18.44 -87.08 25.69
CA GLY A 47 18.85 -85.88 26.45
C GLY A 47 19.78 -84.99 25.62
N PHE A 48 20.69 -85.61 24.86
CA PHE A 48 21.59 -84.87 23.97
C PHE A 48 20.87 -84.21 22.78
N SER A 49 19.95 -84.95 22.16
CA SER A 49 19.15 -84.45 21.07
C SER A 49 18.27 -83.23 21.52
N LEU A 50 17.72 -83.31 22.75
CA LEU A 50 16.98 -82.22 23.32
C LEU A 50 17.89 -80.96 23.58
N LEU A 51 19.11 -81.16 24.04
CA LEU A 51 20.04 -80.08 24.34
C LEU A 51 20.51 -79.39 23.02
N VAL A 52 20.69 -80.13 21.94
CA VAL A 52 21.00 -79.61 20.61
C VAL A 52 19.82 -78.82 20.06
N LEU A 53 18.62 -79.33 20.23
CA LEU A 53 17.40 -78.69 19.74
C LEU A 53 17.12 -77.37 20.53
N LEU A 54 17.32 -77.37 21.84
CA LEU A 54 17.23 -76.16 22.65
C LEU A 54 18.33 -75.14 22.31
N GLY A 55 19.57 -75.60 22.13
CA GLY A 55 20.71 -74.77 21.71
C GLY A 55 20.53 -74.10 20.37
N THR A 56 20.09 -74.88 19.37
CA THR A 56 19.78 -74.31 18.02
C THR A 56 18.57 -73.36 18.06
N GLY A 57 17.54 -73.66 18.84
CA GLY A 57 16.41 -72.78 19.04
C GLY A 57 16.78 -71.44 19.73
N ALA A 58 17.61 -71.52 20.77
CA ALA A 58 18.14 -70.35 21.47
C ALA A 58 19.02 -69.49 20.55
N LEU A 59 19.84 -70.11 19.75
CA LEU A 59 20.68 -69.43 18.74
C LEU A 59 19.88 -68.77 17.66
N ALA A 60 18.90 -69.48 17.10
CA ALA A 60 17.97 -68.92 16.13
C ALA A 60 17.21 -67.74 16.67
N TRP A 61 16.76 -67.86 17.95
CA TRP A 61 16.06 -66.75 18.62
C TRP A 61 16.99 -65.55 18.87
N LEU A 62 18.21 -65.75 19.29
CA LEU A 62 19.20 -64.72 19.56
C LEU A 62 19.62 -63.95 18.28
N VAL A 63 19.62 -64.62 17.12
CA VAL A 63 19.88 -63.98 15.83
C VAL A 63 18.63 -63.30 15.27
N TRP A 64 17.47 -63.92 15.40
CA TRP A 64 16.24 -63.42 14.81
C TRP A 64 15.61 -62.26 15.55
N TRP A 65 15.73 -62.21 16.89
CA TRP A 65 15.16 -61.22 17.75
C TRP A 65 15.60 -59.79 17.46
N PRO A 66 16.92 -59.49 17.34
CA PRO A 66 17.35 -58.12 17.01
C PRO A 66 17.00 -57.68 15.59
N VAL A 67 16.98 -58.63 14.61
CA VAL A 67 16.61 -58.34 13.22
C VAL A 67 15.12 -58.03 13.11
N SER A 68 14.26 -58.86 13.71
CA SER A 68 12.81 -58.63 13.66
C SER A 68 12.40 -57.33 14.40
N ARG A 69 13.05 -57.02 15.51
CA ARG A 69 12.80 -55.78 16.25
C ARG A 69 13.20 -54.54 15.44
N ARG A 70 14.33 -54.60 14.72
CA ARG A 70 14.74 -53.49 13.82
C ARG A 70 13.80 -53.33 12.65
N LEU A 71 13.38 -54.40 12.02
CA LEU A 71 12.42 -54.37 10.92
C LEU A 71 11.07 -53.74 11.39
N ALA A 72 10.56 -54.13 12.55
CA ALA A 72 9.36 -53.57 13.11
C ALA A 72 9.51 -52.05 13.39
N GLN A 73 10.69 -51.62 13.89
CA GLN A 73 10.95 -50.17 14.05
C GLN A 73 11.01 -49.41 12.72
N MET A 74 11.67 -50.01 11.71
CA MET A 74 11.71 -49.43 10.35
C MET A 74 10.30 -49.32 9.76
N GLN A 75 9.49 -50.36 9.91
CA GLN A 75 8.12 -50.37 9.41
C GLN A 75 7.28 -49.25 10.05
N ALA A 76 7.36 -49.08 11.37
CA ALA A 76 6.66 -48.02 12.09
C ALA A 76 7.07 -46.61 11.62
N ILE A 77 8.38 -46.38 11.35
CA ILE A 77 8.87 -45.10 10.84
C ILE A 77 8.45 -44.87 9.37
N VAL A 78 8.45 -45.91 8.53
CA VAL A 78 7.96 -45.79 7.14
C VAL A 78 6.46 -45.45 7.10
N GLU A 79 5.69 -46.01 8.05
CA GLU A 79 4.27 -45.66 8.20
C GLU A 79 4.08 -44.20 8.61
N GLU A 80 4.91 -43.66 9.52
CA GLU A 80 4.95 -42.23 9.85
C GLU A 80 5.28 -41.38 8.60
N TYR A 81 6.23 -41.81 7.75
CA TYR A 81 6.55 -41.14 6.47
C TYR A 81 5.37 -41.14 5.51
N GLY A 82 4.60 -42.24 5.46
CA GLY A 82 3.35 -42.31 4.66
C GLY A 82 2.28 -41.32 5.10
N HIS A 83 2.31 -40.87 6.36
CA HIS A 83 1.44 -39.83 6.91
C HIS A 83 2.05 -38.40 6.83
N GLY A 84 3.15 -38.22 6.11
CA GLY A 84 3.81 -36.90 5.95
C GLY A 84 4.65 -36.46 7.15
N ARG A 85 4.98 -37.36 8.09
CA ARG A 85 5.79 -37.05 9.27
C ARG A 85 7.24 -37.48 9.03
N PHE A 86 8.06 -36.59 8.52
CA PHE A 86 9.45 -36.87 8.14
C PHE A 86 10.48 -36.52 9.23
N GLU A 87 10.06 -36.11 10.42
CA GLU A 87 10.96 -35.64 11.50
C GLU A 87 11.78 -36.75 12.11
N ARG A 88 11.19 -37.94 12.21
CA ARG A 88 11.80 -39.10 12.85
C ARG A 88 12.75 -39.80 11.88
N ARG A 89 14.01 -40.01 12.30
CA ARG A 89 15.03 -40.67 11.49
C ARG A 89 15.21 -42.12 11.92
N MET A 90 15.48 -42.98 10.92
CA MET A 90 15.89 -44.36 11.18
C MET A 90 17.32 -44.40 11.75
N PRO A 91 17.61 -45.31 12.69
CA PRO A 91 18.96 -45.47 13.20
C PRO A 91 19.90 -45.85 12.04
N ALA A 92 20.87 -45.00 11.75
CA ALA A 92 21.90 -45.18 10.75
C ALA A 92 23.25 -45.39 11.46
N GLY A 93 24.12 -46.22 10.89
CA GLY A 93 25.48 -46.42 11.43
C GLY A 93 25.87 -47.87 11.60
N ASP A 94 25.01 -48.81 11.29
CA ASP A 94 25.34 -50.23 11.27
C ASP A 94 25.93 -50.64 9.89
N PRO A 95 27.09 -51.30 9.78
CA PRO A 95 27.69 -51.71 8.51
C PRO A 95 26.96 -52.88 7.86
N THR A 96 25.67 -53.06 8.10
CA THR A 96 24.84 -54.13 7.58
C THR A 96 23.96 -53.59 6.44
N GLU A 97 23.37 -54.49 5.63
CA GLU A 97 22.41 -54.16 4.57
C GLU A 97 21.21 -53.38 5.13
N LEU A 98 20.77 -53.65 6.35
CA LEU A 98 19.73 -52.90 7.03
C LEU A 98 20.15 -51.47 7.36
N GLY A 99 21.43 -51.25 7.68
CA GLY A 99 21.98 -49.91 7.87
C GLY A 99 22.01 -49.09 6.59
N ALA A 100 22.36 -49.71 5.46
CA ALA A 100 22.34 -49.11 4.15
C ALA A 100 20.89 -48.72 3.75
N LEU A 101 19.93 -49.65 3.95
CA LEU A 101 18.50 -49.38 3.71
C LEU A 101 17.97 -48.24 4.58
N SER A 102 18.40 -48.19 5.86
CA SER A 102 18.03 -47.08 6.76
C SER A 102 18.55 -45.71 6.26
N ALA A 103 19.77 -45.70 5.71
CA ALA A 103 20.36 -44.49 5.14
C ALA A 103 19.61 -44.04 3.86
N ASP A 104 19.26 -44.95 2.99
CA ASP A 104 18.51 -44.67 1.76
C ASP A 104 17.10 -44.16 2.07
N LEU A 105 16.42 -44.76 3.06
CA LEU A 105 15.10 -44.31 3.50
C LEU A 105 15.15 -42.94 4.18
N ASN A 106 16.19 -42.69 4.98
CA ASN A 106 16.42 -41.37 5.55
C ASN A 106 16.69 -40.29 4.50
N TRP A 107 17.47 -40.62 3.47
CA TRP A 107 17.71 -39.74 2.35
C TRP A 107 16.41 -39.43 1.59
N MET A 108 15.60 -40.44 1.29
CA MET A 108 14.31 -40.29 0.63
C MET A 108 13.35 -39.41 1.46
N ALA A 109 13.25 -39.67 2.77
CA ALA A 109 12.46 -38.85 3.69
C ALA A 109 12.92 -37.38 3.70
N GLN A 110 14.23 -37.14 3.62
CA GLN A 110 14.78 -35.79 3.53
C GLN A 110 14.40 -35.11 2.23
N GLN A 111 14.45 -35.82 1.10
CA GLN A 111 14.04 -35.26 -0.20
C GLN A 111 12.55 -34.92 -0.24
N LEU A 112 11.69 -35.79 0.29
CA LEU A 112 10.25 -35.54 0.39
C LEU A 112 9.95 -34.32 1.28
N HIS A 113 10.58 -34.27 2.45
CA HIS A 113 10.41 -33.12 3.38
C HIS A 113 10.88 -31.79 2.76
N CYS A 114 12.00 -31.78 2.05
CA CYS A 114 12.47 -30.60 1.33
C CYS A 114 11.48 -30.17 0.23
N ARG A 115 10.89 -31.13 -0.51
CA ARG A 115 9.89 -30.81 -1.54
C ARG A 115 8.63 -30.21 -0.95
N ASP A 116 8.11 -30.77 0.15
CA ASP A 116 6.93 -30.23 0.85
C ASP A 116 7.16 -28.81 1.36
N ILE A 117 8.34 -28.53 1.94
CA ILE A 117 8.71 -27.17 2.38
C ILE A 117 8.75 -26.21 1.20
N VAL A 118 9.44 -26.59 0.11
CA VAL A 118 9.55 -25.73 -1.09
C VAL A 118 8.17 -25.47 -1.70
N GLU A 119 7.30 -26.47 -1.73
CA GLU A 119 5.95 -26.32 -2.28
C GLU A 119 5.08 -25.42 -1.39
N ALA A 120 5.15 -25.61 -0.06
CA ALA A 120 4.48 -24.74 0.90
C ALA A 120 5.00 -23.28 0.85
N ASP A 121 6.32 -23.09 0.73
CA ASP A 121 6.91 -21.76 0.59
C ASP A 121 6.52 -21.09 -0.73
N ARG A 122 6.48 -21.84 -1.82
CA ARG A 122 6.03 -21.34 -3.13
C ARG A 122 4.57 -20.88 -3.07
N GLN A 123 3.70 -21.68 -2.44
CA GLN A 123 2.30 -21.30 -2.24
C GLN A 123 2.16 -20.04 -1.37
N ARG A 124 2.93 -19.96 -0.27
CA ARG A 124 2.95 -18.76 0.59
C ARG A 124 3.44 -17.53 -0.16
N GLN A 125 4.50 -17.65 -0.95
CA GLN A 125 5.00 -16.56 -1.78
C GLN A 125 3.94 -16.08 -2.78
N GLN A 126 3.28 -16.99 -3.48
CA GLN A 126 2.19 -16.64 -4.40
C GLN A 126 1.05 -15.91 -3.69
N GLN A 127 0.60 -16.42 -2.54
CA GLN A 127 -0.42 -15.76 -1.72
C GLN A 127 0.01 -14.38 -1.22
N THR A 128 1.26 -14.24 -0.80
CA THR A 128 1.80 -12.95 -0.31
C THR A 128 1.85 -11.92 -1.44
N VAL A 129 2.29 -12.31 -2.63
CA VAL A 129 2.29 -11.42 -3.81
C VAL A 129 0.87 -10.98 -4.16
N LEU A 130 -0.07 -11.91 -4.25
CA LEU A 130 -1.48 -11.61 -4.53
C LEU A 130 -2.14 -10.74 -3.45
N ALA A 131 -1.80 -10.95 -2.18
CA ALA A 131 -2.31 -10.15 -1.06
C ALA A 131 -1.71 -8.74 -1.01
N GLY A 132 -0.48 -8.55 -1.51
CA GLY A 132 0.21 -7.26 -1.56
C GLY A 132 -0.13 -6.40 -2.77
N MET A 133 -0.85 -6.93 -3.75
CA MET A 133 -1.28 -6.15 -4.92
C MET A 133 -2.35 -5.13 -4.53
N LEU A 134 -2.19 -3.89 -5.00
CA LEU A 134 -3.18 -2.81 -4.83
C LEU A 134 -4.37 -2.96 -5.78
N GLU A 135 -4.16 -3.61 -6.92
CA GLU A 135 -5.20 -3.93 -7.88
C GLU A 135 -6.04 -5.11 -7.40
N GLY A 136 -7.35 -4.99 -7.48
CA GLY A 136 -8.29 -6.09 -7.21
C GLY A 136 -8.24 -7.13 -8.32
N MET A 137 -8.08 -8.40 -7.96
CA MET A 137 -8.11 -9.54 -8.89
C MET A 137 -9.25 -10.48 -8.54
N LEU A 138 -10.09 -10.77 -9.52
CA LEU A 138 -11.20 -11.71 -9.45
C LEU A 138 -11.07 -12.70 -10.60
N ALA A 139 -10.73 -13.96 -10.29
CA ALA A 139 -10.72 -15.07 -11.26
C ALA A 139 -12.05 -15.82 -11.18
N ILE A 140 -12.67 -16.02 -12.33
CA ILE A 140 -13.94 -16.74 -12.48
C ILE A 140 -13.80 -17.84 -13.53
N ASP A 141 -14.51 -18.94 -13.32
CA ASP A 141 -14.58 -20.02 -14.32
C ASP A 141 -15.61 -19.72 -15.44
N HIS A 142 -15.74 -20.63 -16.39
CA HIS A 142 -16.67 -20.52 -17.50
C HIS A 142 -18.16 -20.52 -17.07
N ASP A 143 -18.47 -21.09 -15.91
CA ASP A 143 -19.82 -21.10 -15.33
C ASP A 143 -20.12 -19.85 -14.49
N GLY A 144 -19.12 -18.96 -14.33
CA GLY A 144 -19.24 -17.73 -13.53
C GLY A 144 -19.05 -17.94 -12.03
N CYS A 145 -18.49 -19.10 -11.61
CA CYS A 145 -18.10 -19.33 -10.23
C CYS A 145 -16.74 -18.71 -9.93
N VAL A 146 -16.59 -18.16 -8.74
CA VAL A 146 -15.33 -17.53 -8.30
C VAL A 146 -14.29 -18.60 -8.00
N ILE A 147 -13.20 -18.60 -8.77
CA ILE A 147 -12.01 -19.44 -8.54
C ILE A 147 -11.17 -18.84 -7.42
N SER A 148 -10.89 -17.54 -7.50
CA SER A 148 -10.03 -16.84 -6.55
C SER A 148 -10.33 -15.34 -6.53
N LEU A 149 -10.12 -14.73 -5.37
CA LEU A 149 -10.33 -13.31 -5.13
C LEU A 149 -9.23 -12.80 -4.18
N ASN A 150 -8.43 -11.82 -4.61
CA ASN A 150 -7.41 -11.26 -3.74
C ASN A 150 -8.01 -10.27 -2.71
N ARG A 151 -7.18 -9.84 -1.76
CA ARG A 151 -7.60 -8.93 -0.69
C ARG A 151 -8.16 -7.61 -1.22
N ALA A 152 -7.47 -6.99 -2.20
CA ALA A 152 -7.89 -5.70 -2.75
C ALA A 152 -9.28 -5.78 -3.40
N ALA A 153 -9.56 -6.84 -4.16
CA ALA A 153 -10.89 -7.05 -4.74
C ALA A 153 -11.97 -7.29 -3.69
N ARG A 154 -11.66 -8.01 -2.59
CA ARG A 154 -12.59 -8.18 -1.46
C ARG A 154 -12.98 -6.84 -0.83
N GLU A 155 -12.00 -5.97 -0.61
CA GLU A 155 -12.22 -4.64 -0.04
C GLU A 155 -13.00 -3.73 -1.00
N MET A 156 -12.69 -3.74 -2.31
CA MET A 156 -13.40 -2.94 -3.32
C MET A 156 -14.85 -3.39 -3.49
N LEU A 157 -15.11 -4.70 -3.48
CA LEU A 157 -16.43 -5.29 -3.63
C LEU A 157 -17.20 -5.43 -2.32
N GLN A 158 -16.59 -5.06 -1.17
CA GLN A 158 -17.18 -5.13 0.18
C GLN A 158 -17.58 -6.57 0.60
N LEU A 159 -16.73 -7.55 0.27
CA LEU A 159 -16.97 -8.98 0.52
C LEU A 159 -16.10 -9.54 1.66
N ASN A 160 -15.68 -8.72 2.62
CA ASN A 160 -14.64 -9.07 3.60
C ASN A 160 -14.94 -10.28 4.49
N GLU A 161 -16.20 -10.59 4.77
CA GLU A 161 -16.61 -11.64 5.73
C GLU A 161 -17.24 -12.87 5.06
N LEU A 162 -17.36 -12.90 3.72
CA LEU A 162 -18.07 -13.96 3.02
C LEU A 162 -17.11 -15.01 2.44
N PRO A 163 -17.39 -16.31 2.57
CA PRO A 163 -16.74 -17.33 1.76
C PRO A 163 -17.14 -17.11 0.31
N VAL A 164 -16.18 -16.87 -0.57
CA VAL A 164 -16.43 -16.45 -1.97
C VAL A 164 -16.08 -17.52 -2.99
N GLU A 165 -15.13 -18.40 -2.68
CA GLU A 165 -14.65 -19.45 -3.59
C GLU A 165 -15.74 -20.49 -3.88
N GLY A 166 -15.90 -20.83 -5.15
CA GLY A 166 -16.93 -21.76 -5.63
C GLY A 166 -18.36 -21.20 -5.68
N ARG A 167 -18.57 -19.91 -5.35
CA ARG A 167 -19.90 -19.27 -5.46
C ARG A 167 -20.04 -18.52 -6.76
N LEU A 168 -21.28 -18.38 -7.22
CA LEU A 168 -21.59 -17.60 -8.42
C LEU A 168 -21.29 -16.11 -8.18
N VAL A 169 -20.58 -15.49 -9.11
CA VAL A 169 -20.25 -14.05 -9.06
C VAL A 169 -21.49 -13.18 -8.99
N THR A 170 -22.61 -13.62 -9.55
CA THR A 170 -23.90 -12.93 -9.50
C THR A 170 -24.54 -12.85 -8.13
N GLU A 171 -24.18 -13.74 -7.21
CA GLU A 171 -24.64 -13.72 -5.81
C GLU A 171 -23.80 -12.77 -4.95
N LEU A 172 -22.53 -12.59 -5.33
CA LEU A 172 -21.55 -11.83 -4.56
C LEU A 172 -21.50 -10.36 -4.98
N VAL A 173 -21.49 -10.11 -6.28
CA VAL A 173 -21.36 -8.76 -6.84
C VAL A 173 -22.73 -8.15 -7.05
N ARG A 174 -22.98 -7.00 -6.39
CA ARG A 174 -24.26 -6.26 -6.49
C ARG A 174 -24.22 -5.12 -7.50
N HIS A 175 -23.08 -4.88 -8.17
CA HIS A 175 -22.94 -3.78 -9.12
C HIS A 175 -23.38 -4.18 -10.54
N PRO A 176 -24.52 -3.63 -11.08
CA PRO A 176 -25.12 -4.12 -12.34
C PRO A 176 -24.20 -4.00 -13.56
N LYS A 177 -23.46 -2.89 -13.66
CA LYS A 177 -22.52 -2.67 -14.78
C LYS A 177 -21.34 -3.63 -14.73
N LEU A 178 -20.83 -3.96 -13.52
CA LEU A 178 -19.76 -4.94 -13.36
C LEU A 178 -20.24 -6.34 -13.74
N LEU A 179 -21.47 -6.72 -13.33
CA LEU A 179 -22.06 -7.99 -13.76
C LEU A 179 -22.26 -8.07 -15.27
N HIS A 180 -22.66 -6.98 -15.90
CA HIS A 180 -22.77 -6.92 -17.36
C HIS A 180 -21.39 -7.10 -18.03
N PHE A 181 -20.37 -6.42 -17.53
CA PHE A 181 -18.99 -6.55 -18.00
C PHE A 181 -18.48 -8.01 -17.85
N ILE A 182 -18.69 -8.62 -16.69
CA ILE A 182 -18.30 -10.02 -16.43
C ILE A 182 -18.99 -11.00 -17.39
N ARG A 183 -20.28 -10.81 -17.67
CA ARG A 183 -21.00 -11.67 -18.64
C ARG A 183 -20.44 -11.54 -20.06
N GLY A 184 -20.13 -10.32 -20.50
CA GLY A 184 -19.46 -10.09 -21.79
C GLY A 184 -18.08 -10.73 -21.85
N ALA A 185 -17.29 -10.62 -20.77
CA ALA A 185 -15.98 -11.26 -20.67
C ALA A 185 -16.07 -12.80 -20.79
N LEU A 186 -17.07 -13.42 -20.17
CA LEU A 186 -17.32 -14.87 -20.28
C LEU A 186 -17.88 -15.28 -21.65
N ALA A 187 -18.65 -14.41 -22.31
CA ALA A 187 -19.13 -14.64 -23.68
C ALA A 187 -18.03 -14.52 -24.75
N GLY A 188 -16.84 -14.02 -24.38
CA GLY A 188 -15.73 -13.80 -25.29
C GLY A 188 -15.89 -12.54 -26.16
N ASP A 189 -16.74 -11.60 -25.73
CA ASP A 189 -16.91 -10.31 -26.40
C ASP A 189 -15.59 -9.52 -26.33
N ALA A 190 -15.26 -8.78 -27.38
CA ALA A 190 -14.15 -7.84 -27.38
C ALA A 190 -14.53 -6.62 -26.53
N LEU A 191 -14.32 -6.70 -25.22
CA LEU A 191 -14.60 -5.63 -24.28
C LEU A 191 -13.42 -4.67 -24.23
N SER A 192 -13.72 -3.37 -24.33
CA SER A 192 -12.76 -2.33 -23.94
C SER A 192 -12.79 -2.10 -22.43
N ASP A 193 -11.68 -1.60 -21.89
CA ASP A 193 -11.59 -1.18 -20.48
C ASP A 193 -12.73 -0.23 -20.14
N GLN A 194 -13.38 -0.45 -19.00
CA GLN A 194 -14.51 0.36 -18.55
C GLN A 194 -14.23 0.97 -17.19
N VAL A 195 -14.59 2.25 -17.04
CA VAL A 195 -14.56 2.92 -15.74
C VAL A 195 -15.94 2.85 -15.09
N LEU A 196 -16.02 2.19 -13.95
CA LEU A 196 -17.23 2.03 -13.17
C LEU A 196 -17.16 2.86 -11.89
N THR A 197 -18.32 3.40 -11.47
CA THR A 197 -18.44 4.15 -10.22
C THR A 197 -19.05 3.25 -9.14
N PHE A 198 -18.29 3.00 -8.09
CA PHE A 198 -18.75 2.26 -6.93
C PHE A 198 -19.21 3.22 -5.83
N ASN A 199 -20.47 3.14 -5.46
CA ASN A 199 -21.08 3.94 -4.40
C ASN A 199 -20.97 3.13 -3.08
N GLY A 200 -20.03 3.52 -2.20
CA GLY A 200 -19.84 2.96 -0.88
C GLY A 200 -19.82 4.07 0.18
N HIS A 201 -18.96 3.94 1.22
CA HIS A 201 -18.69 5.03 2.17
C HIS A 201 -18.07 6.26 1.49
N ALA A 202 -17.37 6.06 0.39
CA ALA A 202 -16.88 7.10 -0.53
C ALA A 202 -17.12 6.63 -1.97
N GLU A 203 -17.39 7.57 -2.87
CA GLU A 203 -17.47 7.30 -4.30
C GLU A 203 -16.08 6.92 -4.82
N ARG A 204 -15.97 5.72 -5.41
CA ARG A 204 -14.72 5.23 -6.02
C ARG A 204 -14.93 5.03 -7.52
N ARG A 205 -13.92 5.40 -8.27
CA ARG A 205 -13.86 5.15 -9.72
C ARG A 205 -12.88 4.03 -9.98
N VAL A 206 -13.42 2.90 -10.44
CA VAL A 206 -12.66 1.67 -10.65
C VAL A 206 -12.63 1.38 -12.14
N GLU A 207 -11.45 1.30 -12.69
CA GLU A 207 -11.21 0.79 -14.03
C GLU A 207 -11.25 -0.74 -13.99
N VAL A 208 -12.06 -1.31 -14.90
CA VAL A 208 -12.27 -2.75 -14.99
C VAL A 208 -11.73 -3.23 -16.30
N THR A 209 -10.78 -4.15 -16.23
CA THR A 209 -10.20 -4.83 -17.40
C THR A 209 -10.38 -6.34 -17.26
N TYR A 210 -10.31 -7.08 -18.37
CA TYR A 210 -10.38 -8.52 -18.31
C TYR A 210 -9.27 -9.17 -19.15
N THR A 211 -8.87 -10.36 -18.73
CA THR A 211 -7.95 -11.21 -19.46
C THR A 211 -8.55 -12.63 -19.50
N PRO A 212 -8.71 -13.26 -20.69
CA PRO A 212 -9.19 -14.62 -20.78
C PRO A 212 -8.19 -15.58 -20.13
N LEU A 213 -8.68 -16.50 -19.30
CA LEU A 213 -7.87 -17.57 -18.75
C LEU A 213 -7.98 -18.77 -19.68
N SER A 214 -6.86 -19.24 -20.22
CA SER A 214 -6.80 -20.42 -21.08
C SER A 214 -5.71 -21.39 -20.61
N THR A 215 -5.93 -22.67 -20.85
CA THR A 215 -4.90 -23.71 -20.71
C THR A 215 -3.83 -23.55 -21.81
N GLY A 216 -2.65 -24.14 -21.61
CA GLY A 216 -1.61 -24.21 -22.64
C GLY A 216 -2.08 -24.91 -23.92
N THR A 217 -3.22 -25.60 -23.92
CA THR A 217 -3.88 -26.28 -25.05
C THR A 217 -4.93 -25.39 -25.73
N GLY A 218 -5.18 -24.15 -25.22
CA GLY A 218 -6.13 -23.19 -25.81
C GLY A 218 -7.57 -23.34 -25.35
N GLU A 219 -7.88 -24.23 -24.41
CA GLU A 219 -9.22 -24.35 -23.81
C GLU A 219 -9.46 -23.19 -22.83
N SER A 220 -10.65 -22.57 -22.91
CA SER A 220 -11.03 -21.49 -21.99
C SER A 220 -11.29 -22.05 -20.58
N LEU A 221 -10.55 -21.54 -19.60
CA LEU A 221 -10.75 -21.83 -18.17
C LEU A 221 -11.70 -20.83 -17.50
N GLY A 222 -11.97 -19.69 -18.17
CA GLY A 222 -12.75 -18.61 -17.62
C GLY A 222 -12.15 -17.23 -17.89
N ALA A 223 -12.29 -16.30 -16.96
CA ALA A 223 -11.79 -14.94 -17.10
C ALA A 223 -11.15 -14.43 -15.80
N LEU A 224 -10.09 -13.63 -15.94
CA LEU A 224 -9.51 -12.82 -14.88
C LEU A 224 -10.00 -11.39 -15.04
N ILE A 225 -10.71 -10.89 -14.04
CA ILE A 225 -11.17 -9.50 -13.98
C ILE A 225 -10.23 -8.73 -13.06
N MET A 226 -9.68 -7.63 -13.56
CA MET A 226 -8.84 -6.73 -12.79
C MET A 226 -9.63 -5.47 -12.45
N LEU A 227 -9.50 -4.99 -11.22
CA LEU A 227 -10.17 -3.82 -10.66
C LEU A 227 -9.09 -2.86 -10.18
N ASN A 228 -8.94 -1.71 -10.85
CA ASN A 228 -7.96 -0.69 -10.52
C ASN A 228 -8.66 0.56 -10.00
N ASP A 229 -8.41 0.94 -8.74
CA ASP A 229 -8.97 2.17 -8.17
C ASP A 229 -8.21 3.40 -8.70
N ILE A 230 -8.79 4.05 -9.69
CA ILE A 230 -8.26 5.26 -10.33
C ILE A 230 -8.85 6.56 -9.77
N THR A 231 -9.53 6.51 -8.63
CA THR A 231 -10.23 7.66 -8.03
C THR A 231 -9.29 8.86 -7.86
N ARG A 232 -8.15 8.63 -7.20
CA ARG A 232 -7.16 9.67 -6.95
C ARG A 232 -6.53 10.21 -8.24
N MET A 233 -6.23 9.34 -9.18
CA MET A 233 -5.66 9.71 -10.48
C MET A 233 -6.62 10.59 -11.28
N GLN A 234 -7.88 10.19 -11.37
CA GLN A 234 -8.90 10.98 -12.06
C GLN A 234 -9.20 12.31 -11.37
N GLN A 235 -9.19 12.37 -10.04
CA GLN A 235 -9.33 13.63 -9.29
C GLN A 235 -8.17 14.58 -9.62
N LEU A 236 -6.93 14.10 -9.64
CA LEU A 236 -5.77 14.91 -10.01
C LEU A 236 -5.85 15.40 -11.46
N GLU A 237 -6.25 14.53 -12.40
CA GLU A 237 -6.46 14.94 -13.79
C GLU A 237 -7.56 15.98 -13.94
N HIS A 238 -8.67 15.84 -13.22
CA HIS A 238 -9.76 16.81 -13.24
C HIS A 238 -9.30 18.17 -12.72
N ILE A 239 -8.62 18.19 -11.57
CA ILE A 239 -8.03 19.42 -11.00
C ILE A 239 -7.06 20.07 -12.00
N ARG A 240 -6.24 19.26 -12.69
CA ARG A 240 -5.30 19.76 -13.69
C ARG A 240 -6.01 20.35 -14.92
N ARG A 241 -7.05 19.68 -15.43
CA ARG A 241 -7.85 20.18 -16.56
C ARG A 241 -8.58 21.47 -16.22
N ASP A 242 -9.21 21.53 -15.05
CA ASP A 242 -9.89 22.72 -14.56
C ASP A 242 -8.91 23.88 -14.37
N PHE A 243 -7.71 23.59 -13.86
CA PHE A 243 -6.66 24.60 -13.73
C PHE A 243 -6.29 25.21 -15.08
N VAL A 244 -5.98 24.41 -16.10
CA VAL A 244 -5.62 24.90 -17.45
C VAL A 244 -6.77 25.70 -18.08
N ALA A 245 -8.00 25.21 -17.94
CA ALA A 245 -9.18 25.91 -18.46
C ALA A 245 -9.37 27.28 -17.77
N ASN A 246 -9.26 27.33 -16.43
CA ASN A 246 -9.42 28.55 -15.66
C ASN A 246 -8.30 29.57 -15.95
N VAL A 247 -7.02 29.11 -16.04
CA VAL A 247 -5.90 29.97 -16.46
C VAL A 247 -6.20 30.60 -17.82
N SER A 248 -6.58 29.77 -18.80
CA SER A 248 -6.87 30.26 -20.14
C SER A 248 -7.98 31.32 -20.16
N HIS A 249 -9.04 31.11 -19.39
CA HIS A 249 -10.15 32.06 -19.26
C HIS A 249 -9.75 33.36 -18.56
N GLU A 250 -9.02 33.29 -17.45
CA GLU A 250 -8.61 34.47 -16.67
C GLU A 250 -7.52 35.29 -17.38
N LEU A 251 -6.70 34.68 -18.26
CA LEU A 251 -5.77 35.40 -19.13
C LEU A 251 -6.49 36.01 -20.37
N LYS A 252 -7.42 35.29 -20.99
CA LYS A 252 -8.12 35.77 -22.20
C LYS A 252 -8.93 37.02 -21.93
N THR A 253 -9.58 37.14 -20.78
CA THR A 253 -10.47 38.27 -20.45
C THR A 253 -9.73 39.63 -20.46
N PRO A 254 -8.59 39.84 -19.72
CA PRO A 254 -7.86 41.11 -19.80
C PRO A 254 -7.29 41.38 -21.21
N ILE A 255 -6.77 40.34 -21.88
CA ILE A 255 -6.24 40.48 -23.27
C ILE A 255 -7.32 40.98 -24.21
N THR A 256 -8.51 40.40 -24.17
CA THR A 256 -9.65 40.83 -25.02
C THR A 256 -10.07 42.26 -24.69
N SER A 257 -10.06 42.64 -23.39
CA SER A 257 -10.37 44.01 -22.97
C SER A 257 -9.33 45.01 -23.43
N ILE A 258 -8.03 44.72 -23.28
CA ILE A 258 -6.92 45.55 -23.80
C ILE A 258 -7.12 45.78 -25.32
N LYS A 259 -7.30 44.66 -26.06
CA LYS A 259 -7.46 44.71 -27.51
C LYS A 259 -8.68 45.59 -27.93
N GLY A 260 -9.81 45.40 -27.30
CA GLY A 260 -11.03 46.16 -27.64
C GLY A 260 -10.89 47.66 -27.34
N PHE A 261 -10.27 48.05 -26.20
CA PHE A 261 -10.04 49.46 -25.90
C PHE A 261 -8.95 50.08 -26.82
N MET A 262 -7.93 49.29 -27.22
CA MET A 262 -6.96 49.77 -28.24
C MET A 262 -7.63 50.00 -29.60
N GLU A 263 -8.50 49.09 -30.05
CA GLU A 263 -9.28 49.27 -31.28
C GLU A 263 -10.15 50.52 -31.19
N THR A 264 -10.84 50.74 -30.08
CA THR A 264 -11.64 51.96 -29.86
C THR A 264 -10.81 53.25 -29.90
N LEU A 265 -9.60 53.22 -29.35
CA LEU A 265 -8.66 54.34 -29.44
C LEU A 265 -8.25 54.64 -30.87
N LEU A 266 -7.94 53.61 -31.66
CA LEU A 266 -7.56 53.74 -33.08
C LEU A 266 -8.71 54.20 -33.96
N ASP A 267 -9.95 53.81 -33.65
CA ASP A 267 -11.17 54.19 -34.39
C ASP A 267 -11.63 55.65 -34.13
N GLY A 268 -10.84 56.47 -33.43
CA GLY A 268 -11.07 57.89 -33.31
C GLY A 268 -11.08 58.45 -31.87
N ALA A 269 -11.18 57.62 -30.84
CA ALA A 269 -11.18 58.08 -29.44
C ALA A 269 -9.85 58.77 -29.04
N LEU A 270 -8.77 58.60 -29.78
CA LEU A 270 -7.51 59.35 -29.63
C LEU A 270 -7.69 60.86 -29.79
N ASN A 271 -8.69 61.29 -30.57
CA ASN A 271 -8.98 62.70 -30.80
C ASN A 271 -9.71 63.41 -29.65
N GLU A 272 -10.18 62.62 -28.68
CA GLU A 272 -10.86 63.10 -27.47
C GLU A 272 -9.98 62.85 -26.23
N PRO A 273 -9.23 63.87 -25.76
CA PRO A 273 -8.20 63.67 -24.70
C PRO A 273 -8.70 63.07 -23.42
N ALA A 274 -9.93 63.36 -23.00
CA ALA A 274 -10.54 62.82 -21.80
C ALA A 274 -10.88 61.32 -21.94
N GLU A 275 -11.42 60.90 -23.07
CA GLU A 275 -11.74 59.50 -23.37
C GLU A 275 -10.46 58.68 -23.64
N ALA A 276 -9.51 59.26 -24.39
CA ALA A 276 -8.21 58.62 -24.61
C ALA A 276 -7.51 58.28 -23.29
N ARG A 277 -7.46 59.25 -22.37
CA ARG A 277 -6.87 59.02 -21.04
C ARG A 277 -7.60 57.93 -20.25
N ARG A 278 -8.92 57.93 -20.26
CA ARG A 278 -9.75 56.91 -19.61
C ARG A 278 -9.50 55.50 -20.14
N PHE A 279 -9.40 55.34 -21.48
CA PHE A 279 -9.14 54.03 -22.09
C PHE A 279 -7.72 53.55 -21.82
N VAL A 280 -6.71 54.43 -21.89
CA VAL A 280 -5.33 54.11 -21.51
C VAL A 280 -5.25 53.68 -20.05
N GLU A 281 -5.94 54.33 -19.13
CA GLU A 281 -5.98 53.92 -17.71
C GLU A 281 -6.68 52.57 -17.54
N ILE A 282 -7.67 52.21 -18.36
CA ILE A 282 -8.30 50.89 -18.34
C ILE A 282 -7.30 49.83 -18.86
N ILE A 283 -6.62 50.11 -19.95
CA ILE A 283 -5.59 49.21 -20.54
C ILE A 283 -4.48 48.94 -19.51
N ALA A 284 -3.94 49.99 -18.87
CA ALA A 284 -2.94 49.88 -17.84
C ALA A 284 -3.40 48.96 -16.70
N ARG A 285 -4.61 49.20 -16.16
CA ARG A 285 -5.16 48.33 -15.10
C ARG A 285 -5.33 46.86 -15.54
N GLN A 286 -5.66 46.59 -16.81
CA GLN A 286 -5.77 45.23 -17.32
C GLN A 286 -4.38 44.56 -17.48
N ALA A 287 -3.37 45.34 -17.89
CA ALA A 287 -1.99 44.88 -17.95
C ALA A 287 -1.43 44.51 -16.55
N ASP A 288 -1.59 45.43 -15.56
CA ASP A 288 -1.22 45.18 -14.16
C ASP A 288 -1.90 43.93 -13.61
N ARG A 289 -3.16 43.71 -13.96
CA ARG A 289 -3.89 42.51 -13.55
C ARG A 289 -3.34 41.23 -14.19
N LEU A 290 -2.94 41.30 -15.47
CA LEU A 290 -2.35 40.17 -16.19
C LEU A 290 -1.04 39.78 -15.54
N ASP A 291 -0.21 40.77 -15.22
CA ASP A 291 1.08 40.58 -14.55
C ASP A 291 0.90 39.91 -13.20
N ALA A 292 -0.01 40.40 -12.37
CA ALA A 292 -0.34 39.78 -11.08
C ALA A 292 -0.82 38.31 -11.19
N ILE A 293 -1.59 37.97 -12.24
CA ILE A 293 -2.01 36.58 -12.49
C ILE A 293 -0.78 35.71 -12.83
N ILE A 294 0.13 36.20 -13.66
CA ILE A 294 1.34 35.48 -14.05
C ILE A 294 2.24 35.26 -12.84
N GLU A 295 2.47 36.29 -12.04
CA GLU A 295 3.29 36.20 -10.82
C GLU A 295 2.70 35.17 -9.82
N ASP A 296 1.39 35.24 -9.57
CA ASP A 296 0.68 34.27 -8.72
C ASP A 296 0.83 32.83 -9.21
N LEU A 297 0.74 32.58 -10.54
CA LEU A 297 0.91 31.28 -11.16
C LEU A 297 2.34 30.75 -11.03
N LEU A 298 3.33 31.60 -11.30
CA LEU A 298 4.77 31.24 -11.16
C LEU A 298 5.11 30.92 -9.72
N MET A 299 4.59 31.72 -8.77
CA MET A 299 4.80 31.48 -7.34
C MET A 299 4.18 30.14 -6.92
N LEU A 300 2.92 29.87 -7.30
CA LEU A 300 2.25 28.61 -6.99
C LEU A 300 3.03 27.41 -7.52
N SER A 301 3.50 27.48 -8.78
CA SER A 301 4.31 26.44 -9.42
C SER A 301 5.62 26.19 -8.66
N ARG A 302 6.30 27.25 -8.19
CA ARG A 302 7.54 27.12 -7.41
C ARG A 302 7.28 26.43 -6.06
N ILE A 303 6.25 26.87 -5.33
CA ILE A 303 5.91 26.31 -4.02
C ILE A 303 5.59 24.81 -4.16
N GLU A 304 4.83 24.41 -5.19
CA GLU A 304 4.51 23.01 -5.45
C GLU A 304 5.76 22.18 -5.77
N GLN A 305 6.65 22.68 -6.62
CA GLN A 305 7.88 21.96 -6.97
C GLN A 305 8.83 21.81 -5.78
N GLU A 306 9.03 22.87 -4.98
CA GLU A 306 9.90 22.85 -3.80
C GLU A 306 9.33 21.93 -2.70
N ALA A 307 8.00 21.92 -2.51
CA ALA A 307 7.33 21.04 -1.58
C ALA A 307 7.46 19.55 -1.98
N ASP A 308 7.25 19.23 -3.25
CA ASP A 308 7.36 17.86 -3.77
C ASP A 308 8.79 17.31 -3.67
N ARG A 309 9.80 18.17 -3.82
CA ARG A 309 11.22 17.80 -3.72
C ARG A 309 11.76 17.81 -2.29
N HIS A 310 10.96 18.25 -1.30
CA HIS A 310 11.40 18.47 0.09
C HIS A 310 12.63 19.41 0.19
N GLU A 311 12.76 20.34 -0.76
CA GLU A 311 13.90 21.29 -0.87
C GLU A 311 13.64 22.59 -0.12
N LEU A 312 12.44 22.78 0.45
CA LEU A 312 12.09 24.01 1.15
C LEU A 312 12.93 24.17 2.44
N ALA A 313 13.81 25.16 2.44
CA ALA A 313 14.60 25.50 3.61
C ALA A 313 13.70 26.12 4.69
N LEU A 314 13.45 25.38 5.77
CA LEU A 314 12.66 25.82 6.92
C LEU A 314 13.58 26.15 8.09
N GLU A 315 13.51 27.40 8.56
CA GLU A 315 14.30 27.90 9.69
C GLU A 315 13.39 28.37 10.84
N ALA A 316 13.98 28.58 12.01
CA ALA A 316 13.25 29.14 13.17
C ALA A 316 13.07 30.66 13.00
N VAL A 317 11.91 31.05 12.47
CA VAL A 317 11.57 32.44 12.09
C VAL A 317 10.76 33.13 13.16
N SER A 318 11.00 34.43 13.41
CA SER A 318 10.16 35.27 14.28
C SER A 318 8.84 35.61 13.59
N VAL A 319 7.72 35.21 14.21
CA VAL A 319 6.38 35.51 13.70
C VAL A 319 6.12 37.03 13.72
N ARG A 320 6.64 37.72 14.71
CA ARG A 320 6.54 39.20 14.82
C ARG A 320 7.16 39.87 13.60
N ASN A 321 8.36 39.44 13.18
CA ASN A 321 9.05 40.02 12.02
C ASN A 321 8.26 39.78 10.72
N ALA A 322 7.75 38.57 10.53
CA ALA A 322 6.91 38.23 9.36
C ALA A 322 5.62 39.08 9.31
N ILE A 323 4.94 39.25 10.44
CA ILE A 323 3.73 40.12 10.52
C ILE A 323 4.11 41.57 10.21
N GLN A 324 5.21 42.07 10.77
CA GLN A 324 5.66 43.45 10.55
C GLN A 324 5.98 43.71 9.08
N GLY A 325 6.72 42.78 8.42
CA GLY A 325 7.03 42.87 6.98
C GLY A 325 5.77 42.88 6.12
N ALA A 326 4.82 41.97 6.39
CA ALA A 326 3.56 41.89 5.68
C ALA A 326 2.68 43.13 5.87
N VAL A 327 2.58 43.67 7.10
CA VAL A 327 1.84 44.89 7.39
C VAL A 327 2.44 46.07 6.65
N GLN A 328 3.76 46.27 6.67
CA GLN A 328 4.45 47.32 5.91
C GLN A 328 4.18 47.24 4.40
N ALA A 329 4.14 46.04 3.84
CA ALA A 329 3.86 45.84 2.41
C ALA A 329 2.41 46.21 2.03
N VAL A 330 1.44 46.06 2.93
CA VAL A 330 0.01 46.30 2.67
C VAL A 330 -0.44 47.70 3.12
N GLU A 331 0.32 48.35 4.01
CA GLU A 331 -0.02 49.66 4.62
C GLU A 331 -0.42 50.74 3.58
N PRO A 332 0.29 50.93 2.44
CA PRO A 332 -0.11 51.92 1.43
C PRO A 332 -1.51 51.70 0.87
N ARG A 333 -1.87 50.42 0.65
CA ARG A 333 -3.19 50.03 0.14
C ARG A 333 -4.27 50.20 1.20
N ALA A 334 -3.96 49.87 2.47
CA ALA A 334 -4.87 50.05 3.61
C ALA A 334 -5.20 51.53 3.81
N VAL A 335 -4.19 52.40 3.76
CA VAL A 335 -4.37 53.85 3.86
C VAL A 335 -5.25 54.39 2.72
N HIS A 336 -5.00 53.93 1.47
CA HIS A 336 -5.84 54.33 0.33
C HIS A 336 -7.29 53.83 0.45
N ALA A 337 -7.52 52.68 1.09
CA ALA A 337 -8.86 52.13 1.36
C ALA A 337 -9.51 52.73 2.64
N GLY A 338 -8.80 53.49 3.42
CA GLY A 338 -9.23 54.00 4.71
C GLY A 338 -9.26 52.94 5.83
N THR A 339 -8.67 51.79 5.62
CA THR A 339 -8.69 50.66 6.56
C THR A 339 -7.61 50.80 7.61
N LYS A 340 -7.96 50.61 8.88
CA LYS A 340 -7.03 50.65 10.01
C LYS A 340 -6.43 49.26 10.22
N LEU A 341 -5.10 49.15 10.14
CA LEU A 341 -4.38 47.93 10.47
C LEU A 341 -3.95 47.95 11.94
N ALA A 342 -4.24 46.87 12.66
CA ALA A 342 -3.76 46.63 13.99
C ALA A 342 -3.22 45.21 14.11
N TRP A 343 -2.18 45.02 14.89
CA TRP A 343 -1.65 43.68 15.11
C TRP A 343 -1.08 43.51 16.51
N ASP A 344 -1.19 42.29 17.04
CA ASP A 344 -0.61 41.89 18.31
C ASP A 344 0.07 40.53 18.16
N CYS A 345 1.34 40.47 18.58
CA CYS A 345 2.15 39.27 18.50
C CYS A 345 3.17 39.27 19.66
N PRO A 346 3.14 38.24 20.50
CA PRO A 346 4.19 38.05 21.50
C PRO A 346 5.57 37.93 20.83
N PRO A 347 6.60 38.64 21.39
CA PRO A 347 7.93 38.68 20.75
C PRO A 347 8.66 37.35 20.75
N THR A 348 8.25 36.40 21.57
CA THR A 348 8.87 35.09 21.73
C THR A 348 8.39 34.07 20.72
N LEU A 349 7.31 34.34 19.97
CA LEU A 349 6.75 33.38 19.05
C LEU A 349 7.68 33.12 17.85
N ARG A 350 8.05 31.85 17.65
CA ARG A 350 8.81 31.38 16.52
C ARG A 350 8.14 30.18 15.86
N VAL A 351 8.21 30.12 14.54
CA VAL A 351 7.72 29.02 13.72
C VAL A 351 8.85 28.46 12.86
N LYS A 352 8.76 27.18 12.50
CA LYS A 352 9.66 26.57 11.54
C LYS A 352 9.14 26.91 10.14
N ALA A 353 9.73 27.93 9.49
CA ALA A 353 9.21 28.46 8.24
C ALA A 353 10.31 29.00 7.29
N ASN A 354 9.94 29.18 6.03
CA ASN A 354 10.64 30.03 5.08
C ASN A 354 10.08 31.43 5.20
N LEU A 355 10.88 32.40 5.65
CA LEU A 355 10.43 33.77 5.95
C LEU A 355 9.76 34.45 4.74
N PRO A 356 10.33 34.49 3.54
CA PRO A 356 9.69 35.07 2.37
C PRO A 356 8.31 34.51 2.04
N LEU A 357 8.15 33.19 2.12
CA LEU A 357 6.85 32.55 1.87
C LEU A 357 5.84 32.83 2.97
N LEU A 358 6.27 32.89 4.23
CA LEU A 358 5.39 33.25 5.35
C LEU A 358 4.90 34.70 5.23
N GLU A 359 5.81 35.63 4.89
CA GLU A 359 5.44 37.03 4.63
C GLU A 359 4.45 37.13 3.47
N GLN A 360 4.65 36.39 2.39
CA GLN A 360 3.73 36.36 1.24
C GLN A 360 2.36 35.82 1.60
N ALA A 361 2.27 34.76 2.44
CA ALA A 361 1.00 34.25 2.93
C ALA A 361 0.24 35.31 3.73
N LEU A 362 0.94 36.03 4.60
CA LEU A 362 0.35 37.10 5.41
C LEU A 362 -0.05 38.32 4.54
N VAL A 363 0.75 38.68 3.54
CA VAL A 363 0.41 39.74 2.58
C VAL A 363 -0.88 39.37 1.84
N ASN A 364 -1.03 38.13 1.37
CA ASN A 364 -2.24 37.69 0.69
C ASN A 364 -3.48 37.73 1.58
N LEU A 365 -3.35 37.34 2.86
CA LEU A 365 -4.45 37.41 3.82
C LEU A 365 -4.82 38.87 4.16
N LEU A 366 -3.85 39.73 4.37
CA LEU A 366 -4.02 41.15 4.66
C LEU A 366 -4.63 41.90 3.46
N ASP A 367 -4.13 41.64 2.25
CA ASP A 367 -4.66 42.24 1.03
C ASP A 367 -6.12 41.85 0.76
N ASN A 368 -6.48 40.56 1.02
CA ASN A 368 -7.86 40.12 1.01
C ASN A 368 -8.72 40.86 2.07
N ALA A 369 -8.24 40.97 3.29
CA ALA A 369 -8.94 41.66 4.36
C ALA A 369 -9.17 43.15 4.07
N VAL A 370 -8.20 43.85 3.44
CA VAL A 370 -8.35 45.23 3.00
C VAL A 370 -9.31 45.36 1.81
N LYS A 371 -9.23 44.45 0.84
CA LYS A 371 -10.09 44.48 -0.38
C LYS A 371 -11.55 44.15 -0.11
N TYR A 372 -11.81 43.21 0.79
CA TYR A 372 -13.17 42.71 1.03
C TYR A 372 -13.77 43.17 2.35
N GLY A 373 -12.98 43.75 3.24
CA GLY A 373 -13.41 44.34 4.49
C GLY A 373 -14.37 45.53 4.29
N ALA A 374 -14.88 46.04 5.39
CA ALA A 374 -15.73 47.21 5.36
C ALA A 374 -14.93 48.47 4.95
N ARG A 375 -15.59 49.42 4.26
CA ARG A 375 -15.00 50.75 4.01
C ARG A 375 -14.72 51.47 5.35
N ASN A 376 -13.53 52.02 5.49
CA ASN A 376 -13.04 52.61 6.74
C ASN A 376 -13.08 51.64 7.94
N GLY A 377 -12.99 50.35 7.66
CA GLY A 377 -13.02 49.27 8.62
C GLY A 377 -11.69 49.04 9.33
N LYS A 378 -11.63 47.92 10.04
CA LYS A 378 -10.45 47.50 10.81
C LYS A 378 -10.04 46.07 10.44
N VAL A 379 -8.75 45.91 10.21
CA VAL A 379 -8.13 44.56 10.05
C VAL A 379 -7.22 44.32 11.25
N ILE A 380 -7.36 43.17 11.89
CA ILE A 380 -6.62 42.80 13.09
C ILE A 380 -5.85 41.52 12.84
N VAL A 381 -4.55 41.54 13.11
CA VAL A 381 -3.72 40.35 13.10
C VAL A 381 -3.36 39.94 14.53
N MET A 382 -3.67 38.71 14.91
CA MET A 382 -3.34 38.17 16.23
C MET A 382 -2.52 36.90 16.09
N ALA A 383 -1.45 36.77 16.86
CA ALA A 383 -0.64 35.56 16.91
C ALA A 383 -0.63 34.98 18.32
N SER A 384 -0.85 33.69 18.45
CA SER A 384 -0.87 32.97 19.72
C SER A 384 -0.22 31.59 19.62
N ALA A 385 0.39 31.13 20.72
CA ALA A 385 0.90 29.75 20.82
C ALA A 385 -0.24 28.79 21.16
N GLN A 386 -0.27 27.64 20.53
CA GLN A 386 -1.17 26.53 20.78
C GLN A 386 -0.36 25.23 20.87
N GLU A 387 -0.12 24.72 22.11
CA GLU A 387 0.66 23.49 22.37
C GLU A 387 1.90 23.30 21.48
N ARG A 388 1.75 22.74 20.27
CA ARG A 388 2.83 22.46 19.31
C ARG A 388 2.78 23.33 18.06
N THR A 389 1.82 24.23 17.97
CA THR A 389 1.61 25.09 16.79
C THR A 389 1.52 26.56 17.20
N VAL A 390 1.74 27.44 16.25
CA VAL A 390 1.44 28.86 16.37
C VAL A 390 0.31 29.19 15.42
N ALA A 391 -0.73 29.81 15.94
CA ALA A 391 -1.86 30.30 15.16
C ALA A 391 -1.68 31.82 14.89
N ILE A 392 -1.78 32.20 13.61
CA ILE A 392 -1.78 33.59 13.15
C ILE A 392 -3.14 33.86 12.52
N ALA A 393 -3.98 34.63 13.18
CA ALA A 393 -5.33 34.96 12.75
C ALA A 393 -5.38 36.37 12.16
N VAL A 394 -5.96 36.50 10.97
CA VAL A 394 -6.24 37.76 10.28
C VAL A 394 -7.77 37.95 10.27
N HIS A 395 -8.26 38.95 10.96
CA HIS A 395 -9.68 39.24 11.07
C HIS A 395 -10.01 40.54 10.32
N ASP A 396 -11.10 40.54 9.56
CA ASP A 396 -11.71 41.72 8.93
C ASP A 396 -13.16 41.88 9.39
N ASP A 397 -13.68 43.10 9.32
CA ASP A 397 -15.04 43.50 9.65
C ASP A 397 -15.95 43.62 8.39
N GLY A 398 -15.65 42.83 7.37
CA GLY A 398 -16.33 42.81 6.10
C GLY A 398 -17.75 42.18 6.16
N PRO A 399 -18.36 41.94 4.98
CA PRO A 399 -19.71 41.37 4.88
C PRO A 399 -19.80 39.90 5.31
N GLY A 400 -18.68 39.26 5.59
CA GLY A 400 -18.62 37.85 5.92
C GLY A 400 -18.85 36.93 4.69
N ILE A 401 -18.71 35.63 4.91
CA ILE A 401 -18.74 34.61 3.86
C ILE A 401 -19.77 33.53 4.24
N PRO A 402 -20.73 33.20 3.37
CA PRO A 402 -21.66 32.12 3.62
C PRO A 402 -20.96 30.75 3.79
N PRO A 403 -21.44 29.86 4.71
CA PRO A 403 -20.79 28.60 5.03
C PRO A 403 -20.59 27.66 3.81
N GLU A 404 -21.50 27.72 2.84
CA GLU A 404 -21.46 26.94 1.60
C GLU A 404 -20.21 27.18 0.74
N HIS A 405 -19.56 28.33 0.92
CA HIS A 405 -18.34 28.69 0.20
C HIS A 405 -17.07 28.35 0.94
N HIS A 406 -17.09 28.08 2.26
CA HIS A 406 -15.89 27.92 3.09
C HIS A 406 -14.95 26.83 2.59
N ALA A 407 -15.47 25.65 2.21
CA ALA A 407 -14.66 24.54 1.72
C ALA A 407 -13.94 24.88 0.40
N ARG A 408 -14.51 25.79 -0.41
CA ARG A 408 -14.05 26.13 -1.75
C ARG A 408 -13.18 27.36 -1.83
N LEU A 409 -13.11 28.18 -0.76
CA LEU A 409 -12.35 29.43 -0.75
C LEU A 409 -10.88 29.28 -1.13
N PHE A 410 -10.31 28.13 -0.84
CA PHE A 410 -8.92 27.78 -1.08
C PHE A 410 -8.69 27.05 -2.42
N GLU A 411 -9.76 26.88 -3.24
CA GLU A 411 -9.62 26.39 -4.61
C GLU A 411 -9.04 27.49 -5.51
N ARG A 412 -8.23 27.09 -6.50
CA ARG A 412 -7.62 28.02 -7.45
C ARG A 412 -8.72 28.70 -8.29
N PHE A 413 -8.61 30.03 -8.46
CA PHE A 413 -9.56 30.89 -9.20
C PHE A 413 -10.97 30.96 -8.62
N TYR A 414 -11.20 30.38 -7.42
CA TYR A 414 -12.50 30.44 -6.78
C TYR A 414 -12.81 31.84 -6.26
N ARG A 415 -14.07 32.29 -6.42
CA ARG A 415 -14.57 33.58 -5.95
C ARG A 415 -16.03 33.44 -5.59
N VAL A 416 -16.43 33.96 -4.43
CA VAL A 416 -17.83 34.00 -3.96
C VAL A 416 -18.69 34.86 -4.91
N ASP A 417 -18.21 36.06 -5.28
CA ASP A 417 -18.86 36.95 -6.25
C ASP A 417 -17.85 37.31 -7.36
N LYS A 418 -18.07 36.75 -8.55
CA LYS A 418 -17.23 36.99 -9.73
C LYS A 418 -17.27 38.43 -10.23
N SER A 419 -18.40 39.15 -10.04
CA SER A 419 -18.61 40.52 -10.54
C SER A 419 -17.90 41.55 -9.67
N ARG A 420 -18.10 41.49 -8.38
CA ARG A 420 -17.47 42.36 -7.36
C ARG A 420 -15.97 42.17 -7.33
N SER A 421 -15.52 40.93 -7.31
CA SER A 421 -14.10 40.56 -7.23
C SER A 421 -13.31 41.03 -8.45
N ARG A 422 -13.91 41.01 -9.66
CA ARG A 422 -13.29 41.56 -10.89
C ARG A 422 -13.05 43.07 -10.80
N LYS A 423 -13.97 43.81 -10.22
CA LYS A 423 -13.82 45.27 -10.04
C LYS A 423 -12.71 45.62 -9.01
N LEU A 424 -12.47 44.76 -8.04
CA LEU A 424 -11.46 44.91 -7.00
C LEU A 424 -10.07 44.32 -7.38
N GLY A 425 -9.92 43.81 -8.62
CA GLY A 425 -8.64 43.31 -9.12
C GLY A 425 -8.18 42.00 -8.50
N GLY A 426 -9.06 41.21 -7.92
CA GLY A 426 -8.69 39.90 -7.35
C GLY A 426 -8.35 38.87 -8.44
N THR A 427 -7.29 38.10 -8.29
CA THR A 427 -6.90 37.00 -9.18
C THR A 427 -7.65 35.71 -8.88
N GLY A 428 -8.08 35.50 -7.64
CA GLY A 428 -8.65 34.24 -7.13
C GLY A 428 -7.58 33.19 -6.84
N LEU A 429 -6.30 33.57 -6.83
CA LEU A 429 -5.17 32.68 -6.53
C LEU A 429 -4.60 32.90 -5.12
N GLY A 430 -4.75 34.08 -4.55
CA GLY A 430 -4.11 34.46 -3.29
C GLY A 430 -4.40 33.50 -2.14
N LEU A 431 -5.67 33.08 -1.90
CA LEU A 431 -6.00 32.10 -0.85
C LEU A 431 -5.51 30.69 -1.16
N ALA A 432 -5.46 30.30 -2.44
CA ALA A 432 -4.85 29.04 -2.85
C ALA A 432 -3.34 29.04 -2.58
N ILE A 433 -2.65 30.15 -2.84
CA ILE A 433 -1.22 30.35 -2.50
C ILE A 433 -1.03 30.22 -0.98
N VAL A 434 -1.87 30.85 -0.16
CA VAL A 434 -1.80 30.71 1.32
C VAL A 434 -1.92 29.25 1.74
N LYS A 435 -2.85 28.50 1.16
CA LYS A 435 -3.04 27.07 1.46
C LYS A 435 -1.80 26.26 1.09
N HIS A 436 -1.24 26.45 -0.10
CA HIS A 436 -0.04 25.73 -0.54
C HIS A 436 1.18 26.09 0.34
N ILE A 437 1.34 27.36 0.71
CA ILE A 437 2.37 27.78 1.67
C ILE A 437 2.16 27.08 3.02
N ALA A 438 0.93 27.10 3.58
CA ALA A 438 0.64 26.42 4.83
C ALA A 438 1.02 24.93 4.78
N GLN A 439 0.61 24.22 3.73
CA GLN A 439 0.91 22.80 3.52
C GLN A 439 2.42 22.52 3.35
N ALA A 440 3.13 23.35 2.59
CA ALA A 440 4.58 23.23 2.41
C ALA A 440 5.36 23.42 3.74
N HIS A 441 4.76 24.13 4.70
CA HIS A 441 5.30 24.30 6.06
C HIS A 441 4.78 23.26 7.06
N GLY A 442 4.03 22.24 6.64
CA GLY A 442 3.44 21.22 7.52
C GLY A 442 2.33 21.76 8.41
N GLY A 443 1.70 22.86 8.01
CA GLY A 443 0.62 23.53 8.69
C GLY A 443 -0.72 23.48 7.96
N GLU A 444 -1.69 24.24 8.42
CA GLU A 444 -3.02 24.35 7.83
C GLU A 444 -3.56 25.78 7.86
N ILE A 445 -4.52 26.08 6.99
CA ILE A 445 -5.31 27.32 6.98
C ILE A 445 -6.77 27.00 7.20
N ALA A 446 -7.42 27.76 8.07
CA ALA A 446 -8.84 27.65 8.35
C ALA A 446 -9.54 29.01 8.20
N VAL A 447 -10.85 28.98 7.97
CA VAL A 447 -11.70 30.17 7.93
C VAL A 447 -12.84 30.02 8.92
N ASP A 448 -13.12 31.07 9.68
CA ASP A 448 -14.33 31.23 10.48
C ASP A 448 -15.00 32.55 10.06
N SER A 449 -16.22 32.44 9.51
CA SER A 449 -16.94 33.60 9.00
C SER A 449 -18.45 33.36 9.03
N LYS A 450 -19.18 34.44 9.31
CA LYS A 450 -20.65 34.47 9.20
C LYS A 450 -21.07 35.70 8.43
N PRO A 451 -22.12 35.63 7.61
CA PRO A 451 -22.65 36.79 6.94
C PRO A 451 -22.94 37.95 7.91
N GLY A 452 -22.40 39.13 7.61
CA GLY A 452 -22.52 40.33 8.42
C GLY A 452 -21.60 40.45 9.64
N GLN A 453 -20.69 39.45 9.88
CA GLN A 453 -19.80 39.47 11.06
C GLN A 453 -18.30 39.45 10.65
N GLY A 454 -17.99 39.74 9.40
CA GLY A 454 -16.62 39.66 8.90
C GLY A 454 -16.10 38.27 8.70
N ALA A 455 -14.79 38.15 8.47
CA ALA A 455 -14.12 36.86 8.33
C ALA A 455 -12.81 36.82 9.11
N THR A 456 -12.48 35.65 9.64
CA THR A 456 -11.21 35.35 10.30
C THR A 456 -10.52 34.19 9.58
N PHE A 457 -9.37 34.46 9.01
CA PHE A 457 -8.50 33.45 8.42
C PHE A 457 -7.38 33.12 9.40
N THR A 458 -7.25 31.86 9.79
CA THR A 458 -6.26 31.40 10.77
C THR A 458 -5.24 30.47 10.13
N LEU A 459 -4.00 30.93 10.01
CA LEU A 459 -2.85 30.16 9.57
C LEU A 459 -2.22 29.48 10.79
N LYS A 460 -2.20 28.15 10.82
CA LYS A 460 -1.57 27.35 11.88
C LYS A 460 -0.30 26.70 11.35
N LEU A 461 0.83 26.97 12.00
CA LEU A 461 2.15 26.44 11.63
C LEU A 461 2.79 25.73 12.81
N PRO A 462 3.67 24.72 12.57
CA PRO A 462 4.45 24.09 13.62
C PRO A 462 5.32 25.10 14.35
N ALA A 463 5.24 25.11 15.70
CA ALA A 463 6.13 25.92 16.51
C ALA A 463 7.58 25.47 16.31
N ALA A 464 8.51 26.41 16.19
CA ALA A 464 9.94 26.08 16.28
C ALA A 464 10.16 25.66 17.75
N GLY A 465 10.34 24.35 17.97
CA GLY A 465 10.40 23.78 19.30
C GLY A 465 11.42 24.47 20.18
N HIS A 466 11.13 24.55 21.46
CA HIS A 466 12.14 24.72 22.47
C HIS A 466 13.02 23.46 22.43
N SER A 467 14.23 23.62 21.89
CA SER A 467 15.30 22.61 22.03
C SER A 467 15.74 22.54 23.47
#